data_f84416b704350e51868b9a89ae5bbb08
#
_entry.id   f84416b704350e51868b9a89ae5bbb08
#
_cell.length_a   1.000
_cell.length_b   1.000
_cell.length_c   1.000
_cell.angle_alpha   90.00
_cell.angle_beta   90.00
_cell.angle_gamma   90.00
#
_symmetry.space_group_name_H-M   'P 1'
#
loop_
_entity.id
_entity.type
_entity.pdbx_description
1 polymer ?
#
loop_
_entity_poly.entity_id
_entity_poly.type
_entity_poly.pdbx_seq_one_letter_code
_entity_poly.pdbx_strand_id
1 'polypeptide(L)'
;MTKKIRIGIDVGGTFTKAVALDIFNCSVVGKVTVPTTHGSKEGVSTGIIRALTNLVNRCNLQHSQIELIAHSTTQAVNALLEGDTAKVGIIGMGVGLEKSSVIRRTNIHDIKLASHK
;
A
#
# COMPACT_ATOMS: atom_id res chain seq x y z
N MET A 1 -27.70 1.30 -22.04
CA MET A 1 -26.40 1.96 -21.74
C MET A 1 -25.49 0.93 -21.07
N THR A 2 -24.30 0.73 -21.61
CA THR A 2 -23.32 -0.19 -21.03
C THR A 2 -22.77 0.41 -19.73
N LYS A 3 -22.90 -0.28 -18.61
CA LYS A 3 -22.32 0.16 -17.32
C LYS A 3 -20.83 0.42 -17.48
N LYS A 4 -20.36 1.55 -16.96
CA LYS A 4 -18.94 1.86 -16.87
C LYS A 4 -18.51 1.82 -15.41
N ILE A 5 -17.46 1.09 -15.13
CA ILE A 5 -17.02 0.72 -13.78
C ILE A 5 -15.64 1.31 -13.50
N ARG A 6 -15.48 1.88 -12.33
CA ARG A 6 -14.18 2.20 -11.73
C ARG A 6 -13.93 1.27 -10.55
N ILE A 7 -12.72 0.73 -10.48
CA ILE A 7 -12.31 -0.14 -9.39
C ILE A 7 -11.28 0.60 -8.54
N GLY A 8 -11.54 0.67 -7.23
CA GLY A 8 -10.60 1.14 -6.23
C GLY A 8 -10.06 -0.03 -5.43
N ILE A 9 -8.74 -0.09 -5.21
CA ILE A 9 -8.07 -1.09 -4.38
C ILE A 9 -7.29 -0.38 -3.29
N ASP A 10 -7.52 -0.78 -2.04
CA ASP A 10 -6.78 -0.31 -0.87
C ASP A 10 -5.99 -1.47 -0.26
N VAL A 11 -4.67 -1.30 -0.17
CA VAL A 11 -3.74 -2.28 0.40
C VAL A 11 -3.38 -1.87 1.82
N GLY A 12 -4.08 -2.43 2.79
CA GLY A 12 -3.77 -2.27 4.21
C GLY A 12 -2.77 -3.32 4.72
N GLY A 13 -2.30 -3.15 5.94
CA GLY A 13 -1.38 -4.10 6.58
C GLY A 13 -1.98 -5.50 6.74
N THR A 14 -3.25 -5.61 7.10
CA THR A 14 -3.92 -6.91 7.34
C THR A 14 -4.79 -7.37 6.19
N PHE A 15 -5.49 -6.45 5.55
CA PHE A 15 -6.44 -6.76 4.48
C PHE A 15 -6.26 -5.85 3.27
N THR A 16 -6.40 -6.46 2.09
CA THR A 16 -6.54 -5.77 0.81
C THR A 16 -8.01 -5.75 0.44
N LYS A 17 -8.55 -4.56 0.17
CA LYS A 17 -9.96 -4.33 -0.16
C LYS A 17 -10.08 -3.86 -1.59
N ALA A 18 -11.09 -4.34 -2.31
CA ALA A 18 -11.42 -3.87 -3.65
C ALA A 18 -12.90 -3.52 -3.74
N VAL A 19 -13.22 -2.41 -4.41
CA VAL A 19 -14.58 -1.89 -4.59
C VAL A 19 -14.80 -1.53 -6.04
N ALA A 20 -15.93 -1.95 -6.60
CA ALA A 20 -16.38 -1.54 -7.93
C ALA A 20 -17.50 -0.51 -7.80
N LEU A 21 -17.36 0.61 -8.53
CA LEU A 21 -18.30 1.72 -8.58
C LEU A 21 -18.84 1.88 -10.00
N ASP A 22 -20.17 1.98 -10.12
CA ASP A 22 -20.79 2.47 -11.36
C ASP A 22 -20.66 3.99 -11.42
N ILE A 23 -20.03 4.49 -12.51
CA ILE A 23 -19.72 5.92 -12.62
C ILE A 23 -20.93 6.78 -12.97
N PHE A 24 -22.00 6.22 -13.52
CA PHE A 24 -23.18 6.98 -13.89
C PHE A 24 -24.04 7.39 -12.70
N ASN A 25 -24.18 6.48 -11.73
CA ASN A 25 -25.01 6.71 -10.55
C ASN A 25 -24.22 6.72 -9.23
N CYS A 26 -22.89 6.62 -9.30
CA CYS A 26 -21.99 6.58 -8.14
C CYS A 26 -22.34 5.49 -7.13
N SER A 27 -22.97 4.37 -7.58
CA SER A 27 -23.35 3.28 -6.71
C SER A 27 -22.25 2.23 -6.60
N VAL A 28 -22.14 1.61 -5.42
CA VAL A 28 -21.25 0.47 -5.20
C VAL A 28 -21.88 -0.77 -5.84
N VAL A 29 -21.23 -1.32 -6.86
CA VAL A 29 -21.63 -2.56 -7.54
C VAL A 29 -21.24 -3.78 -6.72
N GLY A 30 -20.09 -3.72 -6.08
CA GLY A 30 -19.62 -4.78 -5.20
C GLY A 30 -18.33 -4.43 -4.48
N LYS A 31 -18.04 -5.23 -3.45
CA LYS A 31 -16.81 -5.12 -2.65
C LYS A 31 -16.28 -6.50 -2.28
N VAL A 32 -14.97 -6.61 -2.18
CA VAL A 32 -14.25 -7.80 -1.77
C VAL A 32 -13.14 -7.41 -0.80
N THR A 33 -12.90 -8.26 0.18
CA THR A 33 -11.79 -8.15 1.13
C THR A 33 -11.04 -9.47 1.14
N VAL A 34 -9.71 -9.40 1.02
CA VAL A 34 -8.82 -10.56 1.11
C VAL A 34 -7.69 -10.25 2.09
N PRO A 35 -7.07 -11.25 2.73
CA PRO A 35 -5.86 -11.02 3.51
C PRO A 35 -4.75 -10.43 2.65
N THR A 36 -4.01 -9.47 3.19
CA THR A 36 -2.81 -8.94 2.54
C THR A 36 -1.68 -9.97 2.61
N THR A 37 -0.97 -10.17 1.49
CA THR A 37 0.03 -11.22 1.34
C THR A 37 1.45 -10.68 1.47
N HIS A 38 1.91 -10.37 2.70
CA HIS A 38 3.28 -9.89 2.93
C HIS A 38 4.34 -10.98 2.72
N GLY A 39 4.04 -12.21 3.15
CA GLY A 39 4.97 -13.34 3.10
C GLY A 39 5.00 -14.12 1.78
N SER A 40 4.30 -13.69 0.73
CA SER A 40 4.36 -14.34 -0.57
C SER A 40 5.62 -13.92 -1.34
N LYS A 41 6.11 -14.77 -2.26
CA LYS A 41 7.27 -14.49 -3.12
C LYS A 41 7.09 -13.17 -3.90
N GLU A 42 5.86 -12.83 -4.24
CA GLU A 42 5.47 -11.63 -4.99
C GLU A 42 4.94 -10.50 -4.09
N GLY A 43 5.07 -10.67 -2.78
CA GLY A 43 4.64 -9.69 -1.79
C GLY A 43 3.14 -9.40 -1.86
N VAL A 44 2.76 -8.16 -1.68
CA VAL A 44 1.35 -7.71 -1.66
C VAL A 44 0.63 -7.84 -3.00
N SER A 45 1.37 -7.99 -4.11
CA SER A 45 0.81 -8.10 -5.47
C SER A 45 -0.15 -9.28 -5.60
N THR A 46 0.15 -10.40 -4.96
CA THR A 46 -0.73 -11.57 -4.94
C THR A 46 -2.09 -11.25 -4.33
N GLY A 47 -2.12 -10.50 -3.22
CA GLY A 47 -3.36 -10.04 -2.59
C GLY A 47 -4.16 -9.10 -3.49
N ILE A 48 -3.49 -8.17 -4.17
CA ILE A 48 -4.12 -7.23 -5.11
C ILE A 48 -4.79 -7.98 -6.26
N ILE A 49 -4.05 -8.89 -6.92
CA ILE A 49 -4.58 -9.69 -8.03
C ILE A 49 -5.75 -10.55 -7.57
N ARG A 50 -5.64 -11.18 -6.40
CA ARG A 50 -6.73 -11.99 -5.84
C ARG A 50 -7.97 -11.15 -5.54
N ALA A 51 -7.81 -9.96 -4.95
CA ALA A 51 -8.93 -9.06 -4.66
C ALA A 51 -9.62 -8.61 -5.95
N LEU A 52 -8.83 -8.23 -6.97
CA LEU A 52 -9.35 -7.81 -8.27
C LEU A 52 -10.11 -8.95 -8.97
N THR A 53 -9.50 -10.13 -9.08
CA THR A 53 -10.10 -11.29 -9.72
C THR A 53 -11.41 -11.69 -9.03
N ASN A 54 -11.42 -11.74 -7.70
CA ASN A 54 -12.61 -12.07 -6.94
C ASN A 54 -13.72 -11.03 -7.14
N LEU A 55 -13.38 -9.74 -7.22
CA LEU A 55 -14.33 -8.65 -7.45
C LEU A 55 -14.95 -8.76 -8.85
N VAL A 56 -14.12 -8.93 -9.88
CA VAL A 56 -14.56 -9.06 -11.28
C VAL A 56 -15.51 -10.26 -11.43
N ASN A 57 -15.12 -11.41 -10.89
CA ASN A 57 -15.92 -12.62 -10.95
C ASN A 57 -17.24 -12.48 -10.17
N ARG A 58 -17.19 -11.96 -8.94
CA ARG A 58 -18.36 -11.80 -8.08
C ARG A 58 -19.41 -10.86 -8.66
N CYS A 59 -18.96 -9.80 -9.33
CA CYS A 59 -19.84 -8.80 -9.94
C CYS A 59 -20.12 -9.08 -11.41
N ASN A 60 -19.59 -10.18 -11.95
CA ASN A 60 -19.73 -10.56 -13.38
C ASN A 60 -19.37 -9.40 -14.32
N LEU A 61 -18.24 -8.73 -14.04
CA LEU A 61 -17.80 -7.57 -14.81
C LEU A 61 -17.08 -8.00 -16.09
N GLN A 62 -17.46 -7.37 -17.20
CA GLN A 62 -16.73 -7.51 -18.46
C GLN A 62 -15.54 -6.54 -18.49
N HIS A 63 -14.42 -6.95 -19.07
CA HIS A 63 -13.23 -6.07 -19.20
C HIS A 63 -13.54 -4.74 -19.89
N SER A 64 -14.43 -4.77 -20.91
CA SER A 64 -14.88 -3.60 -21.65
C SER A 64 -15.68 -2.58 -20.82
N GLN A 65 -16.18 -2.99 -19.65
CA GLN A 65 -16.90 -2.12 -18.72
C GLN A 65 -15.96 -1.39 -17.76
N ILE A 66 -14.74 -1.90 -17.56
CA ILE A 66 -13.78 -1.34 -16.61
C ILE A 66 -13.03 -0.19 -17.28
N GLU A 67 -13.28 1.03 -16.80
CA GLU A 67 -12.68 2.26 -17.34
C GLU A 67 -11.39 2.62 -16.63
N LEU A 68 -11.32 2.36 -15.30
CA LEU A 68 -10.18 2.73 -14.48
C LEU A 68 -10.02 1.74 -13.32
N ILE A 69 -8.77 1.39 -13.06
CA ILE A 69 -8.37 0.72 -11.81
C ILE A 69 -7.38 1.64 -11.12
N ALA A 70 -7.74 2.11 -9.92
CA ALA A 70 -6.88 2.89 -9.06
C ALA A 70 -6.53 2.06 -7.82
N HIS A 71 -5.26 2.09 -7.41
CA HIS A 71 -4.90 1.49 -6.14
C HIS A 71 -4.12 2.49 -5.29
N SER A 72 -4.34 2.43 -3.99
CA SER A 72 -3.53 3.10 -2.97
C SER A 72 -2.87 2.05 -2.08
N THR A 73 -1.76 2.44 -1.48
CA THR A 73 -1.06 1.60 -0.52
C THR A 73 -0.55 2.44 0.63
N THR A 74 -0.80 2.00 1.83
CA THR A 74 -0.19 2.51 3.07
C THR A 74 1.05 1.69 3.45
N GLN A 75 1.58 0.91 2.51
CA GLN A 75 2.63 -0.08 2.75
C GLN A 75 3.88 0.54 3.38
N ALA A 76 4.30 1.72 2.93
CA ALA A 76 5.46 2.40 3.51
C ALA A 76 5.23 2.79 4.98
N VAL A 77 4.03 3.26 5.32
CA VAL A 77 3.64 3.59 6.70
C VAL A 77 3.53 2.33 7.53
N ASN A 78 2.93 1.27 6.99
CA ASN A 78 2.82 -0.02 7.67
C ASN A 78 4.19 -0.63 7.93
N ALA A 79 5.10 -0.62 6.95
CA ALA A 79 6.48 -1.09 7.12
C ALA A 79 7.22 -0.33 8.23
N LEU A 80 7.02 0.99 8.33
CA LEU A 80 7.57 1.79 9.42
C LEU A 80 6.99 1.39 10.79
N LEU A 81 5.68 1.17 10.87
CA LEU A 81 4.99 0.81 12.11
C LEU A 81 5.31 -0.63 12.56
N GLU A 82 5.49 -1.53 11.60
CA GLU A 82 5.81 -2.94 11.84
C GLU A 82 7.33 -3.18 12.03
N GLY A 83 8.16 -2.16 11.76
CA GLY A 83 9.61 -2.27 11.82
C GLY A 83 10.22 -3.09 10.68
N ASP A 84 9.43 -3.37 9.63
CA ASP A 84 9.86 -4.09 8.43
C ASP A 84 10.50 -3.13 7.42
N THR A 85 11.62 -2.54 7.83
CA THR A 85 12.38 -1.59 7.02
C THR A 85 13.82 -2.04 6.86
N ALA A 86 14.41 -1.69 5.73
CA ALA A 86 15.83 -1.92 5.51
C ALA A 86 16.67 -1.09 6.50
N LYS A 87 17.80 -1.65 6.94
CA LYS A 87 18.76 -0.90 7.75
C LYS A 87 19.36 0.23 6.93
N VAL A 88 19.34 1.43 7.47
CA VAL A 88 19.88 2.63 6.84
C VAL A 88 21.14 3.06 7.56
N GLY A 89 22.25 3.20 6.82
CA GLY A 89 23.48 3.82 7.29
C GLY A 89 23.56 5.26 6.82
N ILE A 90 23.98 6.16 7.70
CA ILE A 90 24.18 7.58 7.36
C ILE A 90 25.67 7.86 7.34
N ILE A 91 26.17 8.34 6.20
CA ILE A 91 27.56 8.81 6.06
C ILE A 91 27.53 10.33 5.99
N GLY A 92 28.03 10.98 7.03
CA GLY A 92 28.19 12.43 7.06
C GLY A 92 29.59 12.83 6.67
N MET A 93 29.73 13.84 5.82
CA MET A 93 31.00 14.45 5.47
C MET A 93 31.04 15.90 5.94
N GLY A 94 32.14 16.31 6.57
CA GLY A 94 32.39 17.69 7.00
C GLY A 94 33.84 17.94 7.26
N VAL A 95 34.32 19.15 6.97
CA VAL A 95 35.72 19.58 7.15
C VAL A 95 35.79 20.71 8.16
N GLY A 96 36.89 20.75 8.92
CA GLY A 96 37.16 21.84 9.85
C GLY A 96 36.07 22.02 10.92
N LEU A 97 35.54 23.23 11.04
CA LEU A 97 34.52 23.59 12.04
C LEU A 97 33.18 22.92 11.82
N GLU A 98 32.89 22.42 10.60
CA GLU A 98 31.62 21.74 10.26
C GLU A 98 31.58 20.32 10.83
N LYS A 99 32.73 19.71 11.13
CA LYS A 99 32.83 18.33 11.61
C LYS A 99 31.91 18.06 12.82
N SER A 100 31.94 18.93 13.81
CA SER A 100 31.12 18.78 15.03
C SER A 100 29.62 18.91 14.74
N SER A 101 29.27 19.80 13.81
CA SER A 101 27.87 19.96 13.37
C SER A 101 27.35 18.73 12.61
N VAL A 102 28.18 18.16 11.72
CA VAL A 102 27.81 16.93 10.98
C VAL A 102 27.66 15.77 11.93
N ILE A 103 28.60 15.54 12.85
CA ILE A 103 28.52 14.47 13.87
C ILE A 103 27.20 14.58 14.65
N ARG A 104 26.86 15.79 15.12
CA ARG A 104 25.61 15.99 15.89
C ARG A 104 24.37 15.73 15.09
N ARG A 105 24.35 16.08 13.78
CA ARG A 105 23.19 15.89 12.89
C ARG A 105 23.02 14.46 12.41
N THR A 106 24.09 13.68 12.31
CA THR A 106 24.09 12.29 11.86
C THR A 106 24.05 11.29 13.00
N ASN A 107 24.25 11.72 14.23
CA ASN A 107 24.11 10.87 15.43
C ASN A 107 22.62 10.73 15.78
N ILE A 108 21.91 9.91 15.03
CA ILE A 108 20.49 9.63 15.25
C ILE A 108 20.41 8.41 16.16
N HIS A 109 19.79 8.60 17.33
CA HIS A 109 19.47 7.49 18.23
C HIS A 109 18.24 6.73 17.69
N ASP A 110 18.14 5.46 18.07
CA ASP A 110 16.96 4.63 17.73
C ASP A 110 15.67 5.31 18.16
N ILE A 111 14.83 5.64 17.20
CA ILE A 111 13.50 6.18 17.44
C ILE A 111 12.52 5.00 17.47
N LYS A 112 12.00 4.67 18.64
CA LYS A 112 10.89 3.71 18.76
C LYS A 112 9.61 4.39 18.30
N LEU A 113 9.10 4.00 17.13
CA LEU A 113 7.86 4.53 16.55
C LEU A 113 6.60 3.93 17.19
N ALA A 114 6.72 2.76 17.82
CA ALA A 114 5.65 2.14 18.60
C ALA A 114 6.24 1.32 19.76
N SER A 115 5.56 1.31 20.90
CA SER A 115 5.82 0.32 21.94
C SER A 115 5.15 -0.98 21.53
N HIS A 116 5.94 -2.00 21.24
CA HIS A 116 5.39 -3.34 21.09
C HIS A 116 4.71 -3.75 22.41
N LYS A 117 3.41 -4.07 22.30
CA LYS A 117 2.70 -4.83 23.32
C LYS A 117 3.13 -6.27 23.28
#